data_4889c065e9a0dddbb9ba94c604f44598
#
_entry.id   4889c065e9a0dddbb9ba94c604f44598
#
_cell.length_a   1.000
_cell.length_b   1.000
_cell.length_c   1.000
_cell.angle_alpha   90.00
_cell.angle_beta   90.00
_cell.angle_gamma   90.00
#
_symmetry.space_group_name_H-M   'P 1'
#
loop_
_entity.id
_entity.type
_entity.pdbx_description
1 polymer ?
#
loop_
_entity_poly.entity_id
_entity_poly.type
_entity_poly.pdbx_seq_one_letter_code
_entity_poly.pdbx_strand_id
1 'polypeptide(L)'
;MAVPLVLIRPEPGCSASADMARGLGMTVHAVPLFEVSPRSWEALAPDGFDALLVGSPMVFRHGGRGLAALRSLPVYAVGEITAQAAREAGFTVAACGAGSLQSALA
;
A
#
# COMPACT_ATOMS: atom_id res chain seq x y z
N MET A 1 -32.58 -5.32 -1.01
CA MET A 1 -32.06 -6.68 -1.25
C MET A 1 -30.54 -6.67 -1.08
N ALA A 2 -30.01 -7.58 -0.28
CA ALA A 2 -28.57 -7.69 -0.07
C ALA A 2 -27.89 -8.26 -1.32
N VAL A 3 -26.73 -7.69 -1.69
CA VAL A 3 -25.92 -8.19 -2.78
C VAL A 3 -24.83 -9.09 -2.18
N PRO A 4 -24.74 -10.36 -2.56
CA PRO A 4 -23.69 -11.24 -2.07
C PRO A 4 -22.33 -10.85 -2.70
N LEU A 5 -21.30 -10.80 -1.85
CA LEU A 5 -19.96 -10.40 -2.25
C LEU A 5 -18.92 -11.30 -1.58
N VAL A 6 -17.95 -11.75 -2.35
CA VAL A 6 -16.80 -12.48 -1.83
C VAL A 6 -15.59 -11.55 -1.89
N LEU A 7 -14.94 -11.35 -0.75
CA LEU A 7 -13.69 -10.58 -0.66
C LEU A 7 -12.52 -11.50 -0.45
N ILE A 8 -11.52 -11.40 -1.30
CA ILE A 8 -10.35 -12.28 -1.31
C ILE A 8 -9.03 -11.56 -1.06
N ARG A 9 -9.07 -10.25 -0.84
CA ARG A 9 -7.85 -9.47 -0.61
C ARG A 9 -7.25 -9.78 0.75
N PRO A 10 -5.91 -9.62 0.92
CA PRO A 10 -5.27 -9.89 2.20
C PRO A 10 -5.64 -8.85 3.26
N GLU A 11 -5.46 -9.23 4.52
CA GLU A 11 -5.62 -8.31 5.63
C GLU A 11 -4.47 -7.28 5.67
N PRO A 12 -4.69 -6.08 6.23
CA PRO A 12 -5.92 -5.62 6.90
C PRO A 12 -7.00 -5.11 5.95
N GLY A 13 -6.72 -5.08 4.66
CA GLY A 13 -7.64 -4.56 3.66
C GLY A 13 -8.93 -5.38 3.54
N CYS A 14 -8.87 -6.69 3.74
CA CYS A 14 -10.04 -7.55 3.64
C CYS A 14 -11.11 -7.14 4.68
N SER A 15 -10.74 -7.01 5.94
CA SER A 15 -11.66 -6.59 7.00
C SER A 15 -12.18 -5.17 6.77
N ALA A 16 -11.32 -4.25 6.36
CA ALA A 16 -11.73 -2.88 6.10
C ALA A 16 -12.75 -2.80 4.97
N SER A 17 -12.53 -3.53 3.88
CA SER A 17 -13.46 -3.58 2.75
C SER A 17 -14.76 -4.29 3.12
N ALA A 18 -14.68 -5.35 3.93
CA ALA A 18 -15.86 -6.07 4.41
C ALA A 18 -16.77 -5.17 5.24
N ASP A 19 -16.21 -4.41 6.17
CA ASP A 19 -16.96 -3.49 7.01
C ASP A 19 -17.64 -2.40 6.18
N MET A 20 -16.94 -1.85 5.20
CA MET A 20 -17.49 -0.86 4.30
C MET A 20 -18.65 -1.43 3.47
N ALA A 21 -18.48 -2.62 2.91
CA ALA A 21 -19.51 -3.26 2.10
C ALA A 21 -20.74 -3.62 2.92
N ARG A 22 -20.55 -4.11 4.15
CA ARG A 22 -21.66 -4.39 5.06
C ARG A 22 -22.42 -3.13 5.43
N GLY A 23 -21.69 -2.02 5.62
CA GLY A 23 -22.31 -0.72 5.87
C GLY A 23 -23.16 -0.23 4.70
N LEU A 24 -22.90 -0.71 3.49
CA LEU A 24 -23.68 -0.41 2.29
C LEU A 24 -24.84 -1.42 2.05
N GLY A 25 -25.06 -2.34 2.99
CA GLY A 25 -26.14 -3.31 2.89
C GLY A 25 -25.79 -4.59 2.13
N MET A 26 -24.53 -4.82 1.85
CA MET A 26 -24.08 -6.03 1.16
C MET A 26 -23.87 -7.19 2.13
N THR A 27 -24.11 -8.42 1.66
CA THR A 27 -23.72 -9.63 2.38
C THR A 27 -22.31 -9.99 1.94
N VAL A 28 -21.38 -10.07 2.90
CA VAL A 28 -19.96 -10.25 2.60
C VAL A 28 -19.43 -11.56 3.16
N HIS A 29 -18.77 -12.32 2.29
CA HIS A 29 -17.96 -13.48 2.66
C HIS A 29 -16.50 -13.07 2.52
N ALA A 30 -15.83 -12.83 3.64
CA ALA A 30 -14.43 -12.41 3.65
C ALA A 30 -13.54 -13.65 3.71
N VAL A 31 -12.78 -13.90 2.65
CA VAL A 31 -11.89 -15.06 2.52
C VAL A 31 -10.55 -14.56 2.00
N PRO A 32 -9.64 -14.09 2.86
CA PRO A 32 -8.31 -13.70 2.41
C PRO A 32 -7.55 -14.93 1.93
N LEU A 33 -7.38 -15.05 0.61
CA LEU A 33 -6.75 -16.21 -0.02
C LEU A 33 -5.23 -16.21 0.13
N PHE A 34 -4.63 -15.09 0.48
CA PHE A 34 -3.20 -14.97 0.65
C PHE A 34 -2.89 -13.97 1.76
N GLU A 35 -1.68 -14.04 2.23
CA GLU A 35 -1.20 -13.22 3.33
C GLU A 35 0.02 -12.44 2.86
N VAL A 36 0.09 -11.16 3.23
CA VAL A 36 1.28 -10.34 3.00
C VAL A 36 2.11 -10.38 4.28
N SER A 37 3.36 -10.80 4.17
CA SER A 37 4.27 -10.90 5.31
C SER A 37 5.63 -10.31 4.95
N PRO A 38 6.40 -9.86 5.96
CA PRO A 38 7.72 -9.33 5.71
C PRO A 38 8.66 -10.43 5.21
N ARG A 39 9.57 -10.04 4.33
CA ARG A 39 10.58 -10.93 3.78
C ARG A 39 11.94 -10.26 3.90
N SER A 40 12.95 -11.05 4.20
CA SER A 40 14.33 -10.53 4.19
C SER A 40 14.73 -10.12 2.78
N TRP A 41 15.35 -8.96 2.68
CA TRP A 41 15.86 -8.44 1.42
C TRP A 41 17.14 -7.66 1.67
N GLU A 42 17.95 -7.53 0.62
CA GLU A 42 19.17 -6.77 0.69
C GLU A 42 18.86 -5.28 0.55
N ALA A 43 19.20 -4.52 1.60
CA ALA A 43 18.98 -3.08 1.59
C ALA A 43 19.90 -2.42 0.57
N LEU A 44 19.33 -1.54 -0.25
CA LEU A 44 20.06 -0.76 -1.23
C LEU A 44 20.50 0.55 -0.61
N ALA A 45 21.71 1.02 -0.99
CA ALA A 45 22.12 2.37 -0.65
C ALA A 45 21.32 3.37 -1.52
N PRO A 46 20.93 4.54 -0.98
CA PRO A 46 20.18 5.51 -1.76
C PRO A 46 20.98 6.14 -2.90
N ASP A 47 22.31 6.05 -2.84
CA ASP A 47 23.18 6.58 -3.87
C ASP A 47 22.94 5.89 -5.21
N GLY A 48 22.78 6.66 -6.25
CA GLY A 48 22.52 6.13 -7.58
C GLY A 48 21.05 5.94 -7.93
N PHE A 49 20.14 6.30 -7.02
CA PHE A 49 18.70 6.30 -7.27
C PHE A 49 18.14 7.70 -7.06
N ASP A 50 17.15 8.07 -7.86
CA ASP A 50 16.56 9.41 -7.80
C ASP A 50 15.23 9.45 -7.04
N ALA A 51 14.52 8.32 -6.98
CA ALA A 51 13.20 8.26 -6.36
C ALA A 51 12.78 6.83 -6.06
N LEU A 52 11.70 6.71 -5.29
CA LEU A 52 10.99 5.45 -5.05
C LEU A 52 9.62 5.51 -5.71
N LEU A 53 9.27 4.48 -6.46
CA LEU A 53 7.93 4.30 -6.98
C LEU A 53 7.25 3.20 -6.17
N VAL A 54 6.16 3.54 -5.50
CA VAL A 54 5.51 2.64 -4.55
C VAL A 54 4.04 2.46 -4.91
N GLY A 55 3.65 1.20 -5.12
CA GLY A 55 2.29 0.85 -5.53
C GLY A 55 1.36 0.37 -4.41
N SER A 56 1.88 0.18 -3.20
CA SER A 56 1.08 -0.36 -2.10
C SER A 56 1.58 0.13 -0.75
N PRO A 57 0.68 0.40 0.22
CA PRO A 57 1.07 0.74 1.59
C PRO A 57 1.80 -0.41 2.31
N MET A 58 1.68 -1.65 1.80
CA MET A 58 2.35 -2.81 2.39
C MET A 58 3.86 -2.68 2.39
N VAL A 59 4.44 -1.91 1.46
CA VAL A 59 5.88 -1.62 1.44
C VAL A 59 6.31 -1.02 2.78
N PHE A 60 5.55 -0.07 3.31
CA PHE A 60 5.90 0.62 4.54
C PHE A 60 5.57 -0.20 5.79
N ARG A 61 4.63 -1.11 5.70
CA ARG A 61 4.26 -2.02 6.80
C ARG A 61 5.27 -3.16 6.97
N HIS A 62 5.81 -3.66 5.87
CA HIS A 62 6.62 -4.89 5.85
C HIS A 62 8.05 -4.71 5.34
N GLY A 63 8.45 -3.50 4.97
CA GLY A 63 9.77 -3.24 4.41
C GLY A 63 10.93 -3.39 5.38
N GLY A 64 10.66 -3.31 6.68
CA GLY A 64 11.67 -3.49 7.71
C GLY A 64 12.67 -2.35 7.81
N ARG A 65 13.77 -2.62 8.51
CA ARG A 65 14.79 -1.60 8.81
C ARG A 65 15.53 -1.09 7.58
N GLY A 66 15.70 -1.96 6.57
CA GLY A 66 16.39 -1.58 5.33
C GLY A 66 15.70 -0.46 4.58
N LEU A 67 14.38 -0.35 4.75
CA LEU A 67 13.61 0.70 4.11
C LEU A 67 13.95 2.09 4.65
N ALA A 68 14.30 2.19 5.92
CA ALA A 68 14.66 3.47 6.54
C ALA A 68 15.88 4.13 5.88
N ALA A 69 16.81 3.34 5.33
CA ALA A 69 17.96 3.86 4.61
C ALA A 69 17.58 4.60 3.33
N LEU A 70 16.38 4.39 2.81
CA LEU A 70 15.90 5.01 1.59
C LEU A 70 15.03 6.27 1.83
N ARG A 71 14.92 6.74 3.07
CA ARG A 71 14.12 7.92 3.42
C ARG A 71 14.57 9.21 2.75
N SER A 72 15.82 9.29 2.33
CA SER A 72 16.34 10.44 1.59
C SER A 72 15.78 10.55 0.18
N LEU A 73 15.22 9.47 -0.36
CA LEU A 73 14.64 9.45 -1.70
C LEU A 73 13.18 9.90 -1.65
N PRO A 74 12.74 10.76 -2.59
CA PRO A 74 11.34 11.14 -2.68
C PRO A 74 10.48 9.98 -3.15
N VAL A 75 9.26 9.90 -2.64
CA VAL A 75 8.30 8.84 -2.99
C VAL A 75 7.31 9.33 -4.02
N TYR A 76 7.14 8.53 -5.07
CA TYR A 76 6.05 8.66 -6.04
C TYR A 76 5.05 7.57 -5.71
N ALA A 77 3.93 7.95 -5.09
CA ALA A 77 2.91 7.02 -4.64
C ALA A 77 1.81 6.87 -5.69
N VAL A 78 1.34 5.64 -5.88
CA VAL A 78 0.29 5.35 -6.86
C VAL A 78 -1.05 5.94 -6.44
N GLY A 79 -1.35 5.96 -5.15
CA GLY A 79 -2.60 6.51 -4.63
C GLY A 79 -2.44 7.11 -3.24
N GLU A 80 -3.52 7.73 -2.74
CA GLU A 80 -3.48 8.49 -1.48
C GLU A 80 -3.21 7.62 -0.26
N ILE A 81 -3.73 6.40 -0.22
CA ILE A 81 -3.48 5.50 0.92
C ILE A 81 -2.00 5.14 1.01
N THR A 82 -1.36 4.89 -0.13
CA THR A 82 0.08 4.64 -0.20
C THR A 82 0.88 5.89 0.20
N ALA A 83 0.48 7.06 -0.29
CA ALA A 83 1.11 8.34 0.07
C ALA A 83 1.03 8.60 1.57
N GLN A 84 -0.12 8.35 2.18
CA GLN A 84 -0.31 8.52 3.62
C GLN A 84 0.59 7.58 4.41
N ALA A 85 0.66 6.32 3.99
CA ALA A 85 1.55 5.34 4.64
C ALA A 85 3.02 5.75 4.54
N ALA A 86 3.43 6.32 3.41
CA ALA A 86 4.78 6.84 3.21
C ALA A 86 5.09 7.97 4.19
N ARG A 87 4.18 8.92 4.34
CA ARG A 87 4.35 10.06 5.27
C ARG A 87 4.45 9.58 6.70
N GLU A 88 3.60 8.65 7.11
CA GLU A 88 3.63 8.06 8.45
C GLU A 88 4.93 7.30 8.73
N ALA A 89 5.55 6.75 7.70
CA ALA A 89 6.84 6.07 7.80
C ALA A 89 8.04 7.02 7.75
N GLY A 90 7.80 8.33 7.63
CA GLY A 90 8.86 9.34 7.63
C GLY A 90 9.43 9.66 6.26
N PHE A 91 8.75 9.29 5.18
CA PHE A 91 9.17 9.59 3.81
C PHE A 91 8.55 10.89 3.33
N THR A 92 9.22 11.54 2.37
CA THR A 92 8.69 12.69 1.65
C THR A 92 8.00 12.21 0.39
N VAL A 93 6.74 12.58 0.21
CA VAL A 93 5.98 12.24 -1.00
C VAL A 93 6.12 13.37 -2.00
N ALA A 94 6.74 13.07 -3.15
CA ALA A 94 6.94 14.04 -4.22
C ALA A 94 5.71 14.15 -5.13
N ALA A 95 5.01 13.03 -5.34
CA ALA A 95 3.80 13.01 -6.15
C ALA A 95 2.90 11.87 -5.70
N CYS A 96 1.60 12.06 -5.86
CA CYS A 96 0.57 11.07 -5.57
C CYS A 96 -0.31 10.91 -6.81
N GLY A 97 -0.40 9.69 -7.30
CA GLY A 97 -1.26 9.37 -8.44
C GLY A 97 -2.72 9.18 -8.03
N ALA A 98 -3.57 8.96 -9.03
CA ALA A 98 -5.00 8.74 -8.85
C ALA A 98 -5.36 7.24 -8.85
N GLY A 99 -4.42 6.38 -8.49
CA GLY A 99 -4.62 4.93 -8.39
C GLY A 99 -3.94 4.11 -9.48
N SER A 100 -3.11 4.73 -10.32
CA SER A 100 -2.32 4.02 -11.33
C SER A 100 -0.87 4.49 -11.32
N LEU A 101 0.03 3.62 -11.78
CA LEU A 101 1.45 3.96 -11.91
C LEU A 101 1.64 5.15 -12.86
N GLN A 102 0.90 5.15 -13.95
CA GLN A 102 0.98 6.22 -14.94
C GLN A 102 0.62 7.58 -14.35
N SER A 103 -0.44 7.64 -13.54
CA SER A 103 -0.85 8.90 -12.91
C SER A 103 0.16 9.39 -11.87
N ALA A 104 0.89 8.49 -11.23
CA ALA A 104 1.93 8.86 -10.27
C ALA A 104 3.15 9.49 -10.93
N LEU A 105 3.42 9.16 -12.18
CA LEU A 105 4.59 9.60 -12.92
C LEU A 105 4.29 10.76 -13.90
N ALA A 106 3.04 11.11 -14.03
CA ALA A 106 2.62 12.18 -14.96
C ALA A 106 2.96 13.59 -14.46
#